data_6c7638eb1db3269ab8048b8f54494fa0
#
_entry.id   6c7638eb1db3269ab8048b8f54494fa0
#
_cell.length_a   1.000
_cell.length_b   1.000
_cell.length_c   1.000
_cell.angle_alpha   90.00
_cell.angle_beta   90.00
_cell.angle_gamma   90.00
#
_symmetry.space_group_name_H-M   'P 1'
#
loop_
_entity.id
_entity.type
_entity.pdbx_description
1 polymer ?
#
loop_
_entity_poly.entity_id
_entity_poly.type
_entity_poly.pdbx_seq_one_letter_code
_entity_poly.pdbx_strand_id
1 'polypeptide(L)'
;MKRAFRWLLPLLLLMLLTLPALAEKYEFADDLTGEYFYPAGSDESTATYIYRYRYPQLAGDDEIAAMFNTTYAYTADDTLAFEAPMNAGLTDGAAQATIIDVTYEVTCQTADYLSILITKHTKRPDSESTTISGHVFALTGSRAGEIISLPYLLGILTQDGKVDTWLQDRQTAKADNCVRELVWAEIERMMKSGDVPFYDGLTFEELEAAFYPEEDFYLDENGDPVFYLLENTVALPKAGILLVPISLETLLDEL
;
A
#
# COMPACT_ATOMS: atom_id res chain seq x y z
N MET A 1 18.51 -36.51 -45.24
CA MET A 1 18.86 -35.66 -44.08
C MET A 1 18.82 -34.13 -44.32
N LYS A 2 18.71 -33.62 -45.55
CA LYS A 2 18.71 -32.16 -45.86
C LYS A 2 17.34 -31.47 -45.79
N ARG A 3 16.21 -32.18 -45.63
CA ARG A 3 14.86 -31.57 -45.57
C ARG A 3 14.36 -31.29 -44.16
N ALA A 4 14.86 -31.98 -43.14
CA ALA A 4 14.48 -31.73 -41.73
C ALA A 4 15.06 -30.43 -41.16
N PHE A 5 16.20 -29.98 -41.68
CA PHE A 5 16.87 -28.77 -41.17
C PHE A 5 16.21 -27.46 -41.61
N ARG A 6 15.40 -27.49 -42.70
CA ARG A 6 14.72 -26.25 -43.20
C ARG A 6 13.50 -25.84 -42.40
N TRP A 7 12.94 -26.71 -41.54
CA TRP A 7 11.79 -26.43 -40.69
C TRP A 7 12.18 -26.08 -39.25
N LEU A 8 13.40 -26.42 -38.84
CA LEU A 8 13.93 -26.07 -37.52
C LEU A 8 14.25 -24.57 -37.36
N LEU A 9 14.68 -23.90 -38.43
CA LEU A 9 15.05 -22.50 -38.40
C LEU A 9 13.85 -21.55 -38.13
N PRO A 10 12.69 -21.70 -38.81
CA PRO A 10 11.51 -20.87 -38.49
C PRO A 10 10.88 -21.20 -37.12
N LEU A 11 10.98 -22.45 -36.65
CA LEU A 11 10.50 -22.82 -35.30
C LEU A 11 11.37 -22.21 -34.20
N LEU A 12 12.69 -22.16 -34.40
CA LEU A 12 13.61 -21.51 -33.48
C LEU A 12 13.42 -19.98 -33.48
N LEU A 13 13.12 -19.39 -34.64
CA LEU A 13 12.83 -17.96 -34.76
C LEU A 13 11.48 -17.60 -34.11
N LEU A 14 10.49 -18.51 -34.17
CA LEU A 14 9.20 -18.33 -33.50
C LEU A 14 9.32 -18.45 -31.98
N MET A 15 10.20 -19.32 -31.45
CA MET A 15 10.49 -19.41 -30.02
C MET A 15 11.26 -18.19 -29.48
N LEU A 16 12.07 -17.53 -30.33
CA LEU A 16 12.75 -16.28 -29.92
C LEU A 16 11.81 -15.08 -29.85
N LEU A 17 10.63 -15.15 -30.49
CA LEU A 17 9.61 -14.08 -30.43
C LEU A 17 8.65 -14.20 -29.23
N THR A 18 8.75 -15.31 -28.48
CA THR A 18 7.91 -15.54 -27.28
C THR A 18 8.71 -15.48 -25.97
N LEU A 19 9.90 -14.88 -25.98
CA LEU A 19 10.48 -14.45 -24.72
C LEU A 19 9.54 -13.37 -24.18
N PRO A 20 8.91 -13.58 -23.00
CA PRO A 20 8.23 -12.47 -22.34
C PRO A 20 9.28 -11.36 -22.25
N ALA A 21 8.93 -10.17 -22.74
CA ALA A 21 9.72 -9.00 -22.46
C ALA A 21 9.85 -9.01 -20.93
N LEU A 22 11.07 -9.21 -20.43
CA LEU A 22 11.36 -8.99 -19.03
C LEU A 22 10.94 -7.53 -18.82
N ALA A 23 9.83 -7.33 -18.13
CA ALA A 23 9.40 -6.00 -17.79
C ALA A 23 10.60 -5.31 -17.13
N GLU A 24 11.00 -4.19 -17.70
CA GLU A 24 12.12 -3.42 -17.18
C GLU A 24 11.68 -2.96 -15.78
N LYS A 25 12.28 -3.54 -14.75
CA LYS A 25 11.98 -3.14 -13.38
C LYS A 25 12.58 -1.77 -13.15
N TYR A 26 11.80 -0.87 -12.53
CA TYR A 26 12.34 0.40 -12.08
C TYR A 26 13.46 0.16 -11.05
N GLU A 27 14.56 0.87 -11.22
CA GLU A 27 15.63 0.91 -10.24
C GLU A 27 15.33 1.98 -9.19
N PHE A 28 15.73 1.73 -7.95
CA PHE A 28 15.60 2.70 -6.87
C PHE A 28 16.87 3.55 -6.78
N ALA A 29 16.67 4.84 -6.55
CA ALA A 29 17.73 5.80 -6.21
C ALA A 29 17.97 5.80 -4.69
N ASP A 30 18.79 6.75 -4.21
CA ASP A 30 18.94 6.99 -2.78
C ASP A 30 17.60 7.46 -2.18
N ASP A 31 17.29 6.93 -1.00
CA ASP A 31 16.05 7.25 -0.29
C ASP A 31 15.91 8.74 0.01
N LEU A 32 14.68 9.26 -0.08
CA LEU A 32 14.33 10.56 0.48
C LEU A 32 14.22 10.43 2.00
N THR A 33 15.15 11.03 2.73
CA THR A 33 15.20 10.95 4.19
C THR A 33 15.14 12.33 4.83
N GLY A 34 14.61 12.42 6.04
CA GLY A 34 14.66 13.64 6.83
C GLY A 34 14.26 13.41 8.29
N GLU A 35 14.51 14.44 9.09
CA GLU A 35 14.27 14.43 10.53
C GLU A 35 13.68 15.78 10.97
N TYR A 36 12.81 15.73 11.97
CA TYR A 36 12.28 16.89 12.65
C TYR A 36 12.38 16.70 14.17
N PHE A 37 12.97 17.66 14.87
CA PHE A 37 13.13 17.66 16.31
C PHE A 37 12.40 18.85 16.94
N TYR A 38 11.71 18.61 18.04
CA TYR A 38 11.09 19.67 18.82
C TYR A 38 11.48 19.56 20.30
N PRO A 39 11.78 20.69 20.96
CA PRO A 39 11.83 22.08 20.45
C PRO A 39 12.90 22.29 19.38
N ALA A 40 12.76 23.36 18.59
CA ALA A 40 13.73 23.69 17.56
C ALA A 40 15.14 23.86 18.14
N GLY A 41 16.13 23.22 17.49
CA GLY A 41 17.52 23.21 17.97
C GLY A 41 17.83 22.14 19.02
N SER A 42 16.87 21.30 19.38
CA SER A 42 17.12 20.08 20.18
C SER A 42 17.78 19.00 19.35
N ASP A 43 18.34 18.01 20.04
CA ASP A 43 18.87 16.77 19.49
C ASP A 43 18.10 15.56 20.05
N GLU A 44 18.53 14.35 19.69
CA GLU A 44 17.89 13.11 20.12
C GLU A 44 17.77 12.97 21.66
N SER A 45 18.69 13.57 22.41
CA SER A 45 18.72 13.50 23.89
C SER A 45 17.85 14.54 24.59
N THR A 46 17.50 15.61 23.90
CA THR A 46 16.83 16.80 24.46
C THR A 46 15.45 17.07 23.85
N ALA A 47 15.12 16.43 22.73
CA ALA A 47 13.84 16.57 22.07
C ALA A 47 12.71 15.92 22.88
N THR A 48 11.51 16.54 22.85
CA THR A 48 10.26 15.96 23.35
C THR A 48 9.43 15.33 22.25
N TYR A 49 9.76 15.64 20.99
CA TYR A 49 9.16 15.03 19.81
C TYR A 49 10.23 14.85 18.73
N ILE A 50 10.26 13.65 18.14
CA ILE A 50 11.18 13.28 17.07
C ILE A 50 10.35 12.63 15.95
N TYR A 51 10.48 13.15 14.73
CA TYR A 51 9.91 12.54 13.54
C TYR A 51 11.03 12.24 12.56
N ARG A 52 11.11 11.01 12.08
CA ARG A 52 12.07 10.56 11.06
C ARG A 52 11.32 9.88 9.94
N TYR A 53 11.77 10.10 8.72
CA TYR A 53 11.18 9.41 7.58
C TYR A 53 12.24 8.93 6.60
N ARG A 54 11.88 7.86 5.93
CA ARG A 54 12.58 7.28 4.80
C ARG A 54 11.54 6.85 3.78
N TYR A 55 11.51 7.54 2.63
CA TYR A 55 10.64 7.25 1.51
C TYR A 55 11.43 6.79 0.30
N PRO A 56 10.86 5.91 -0.56
CA PRO A 56 11.53 5.45 -1.77
C PRO A 56 11.63 6.58 -2.80
N GLN A 57 12.67 6.49 -3.63
CA GLN A 57 12.82 7.31 -4.84
C GLN A 57 13.14 6.38 -6.00
N LEU A 58 12.53 6.60 -7.16
CA LEU A 58 12.89 5.92 -8.39
C LEU A 58 14.04 6.63 -9.08
N ALA A 59 14.97 5.83 -9.62
CA ALA A 59 16.00 6.33 -10.52
C ALA A 59 15.40 6.69 -11.89
N GLY A 60 16.07 7.61 -12.61
CA GLY A 60 15.62 8.06 -13.92
C GLY A 60 14.91 9.41 -13.88
N ASP A 61 14.57 9.88 -15.09
CA ASP A 61 13.99 11.20 -15.34
C ASP A 61 12.71 11.13 -16.20
N ASP A 62 12.16 9.93 -16.37
CA ASP A 62 10.88 9.75 -17.05
C ASP A 62 9.70 10.27 -16.21
N GLU A 63 8.55 10.40 -16.86
CA GLU A 63 7.35 10.99 -16.24
C GLU A 63 6.84 10.17 -15.04
N ILE A 64 6.95 8.83 -15.10
CA ILE A 64 6.51 7.93 -14.02
C ILE A 64 7.39 8.10 -12.79
N ALA A 65 8.73 8.05 -12.98
CA ALA A 65 9.67 8.29 -11.90
C ALA A 65 9.50 9.68 -11.28
N ALA A 66 9.28 10.71 -12.10
CA ALA A 66 9.04 12.07 -11.64
C ALA A 66 7.75 12.19 -10.80
N MET A 67 6.65 11.57 -11.24
CA MET A 67 5.38 11.56 -10.49
C MET A 67 5.49 10.79 -9.18
N PHE A 68 6.07 9.60 -9.21
CA PHE A 68 6.32 8.80 -8.02
C PHE A 68 7.16 9.57 -6.99
N ASN A 69 8.29 10.14 -7.40
CA ASN A 69 9.18 10.90 -6.53
C ASN A 69 8.50 12.15 -5.96
N THR A 70 7.70 12.84 -6.78
CA THR A 70 6.92 14.01 -6.35
C THR A 70 5.90 13.66 -5.27
N THR A 71 5.26 12.49 -5.34
CA THR A 71 4.30 12.03 -4.33
C THR A 71 4.94 11.99 -2.95
N TYR A 72 6.12 11.37 -2.83
CA TYR A 72 6.80 11.25 -1.54
C TYR A 72 7.47 12.56 -1.10
N ALA A 73 7.98 13.36 -2.03
CA ALA A 73 8.48 14.69 -1.71
C ALA A 73 7.38 15.58 -1.12
N TYR A 74 6.19 15.59 -1.76
CA TYR A 74 5.04 16.33 -1.24
C TYR A 74 4.59 15.83 0.13
N THR A 75 4.51 14.50 0.33
CA THR A 75 4.17 13.90 1.63
C THR A 75 5.15 14.32 2.72
N ALA A 76 6.45 14.31 2.44
CA ALA A 76 7.49 14.73 3.37
C ALA A 76 7.36 16.22 3.72
N ASP A 77 7.20 17.08 2.70
CA ASP A 77 7.09 18.52 2.88
C ASP A 77 5.82 18.89 3.68
N ASP A 78 4.68 18.29 3.35
CA ASP A 78 3.40 18.52 4.06
C ASP A 78 3.50 18.08 5.52
N THR A 79 4.07 16.90 5.78
CA THR A 79 4.27 16.40 7.14
C THR A 79 5.17 17.33 7.96
N LEU A 80 6.30 17.78 7.39
CA LEU A 80 7.23 18.68 8.09
C LEU A 80 6.65 20.08 8.30
N ALA A 81 5.82 20.56 7.37
CA ALA A 81 5.22 21.90 7.45
C ALA A 81 4.05 21.97 8.44
N PHE A 82 3.26 20.90 8.56
CA PHE A 82 1.99 20.92 9.28
C PHE A 82 1.83 19.81 10.33
N GLU A 83 1.94 18.54 9.95
CA GLU A 83 1.62 17.42 10.85
C GLU A 83 2.63 17.33 12.01
N ALA A 84 3.93 17.35 11.72
CA ALA A 84 4.96 17.20 12.75
C ALA A 84 4.95 18.40 13.75
N PRO A 85 4.89 19.67 13.32
CA PRO A 85 4.76 20.81 14.26
C PRO A 85 3.49 20.76 15.11
N MET A 86 2.35 20.37 14.53
CA MET A 86 1.09 20.25 15.26
C MET A 86 1.18 19.17 16.35
N ASN A 87 1.69 17.98 16.01
CA ASN A 87 1.85 16.89 16.97
C ASN A 87 2.92 17.21 18.04
N ALA A 88 4.00 17.87 17.64
CA ALA A 88 5.06 18.29 18.55
C ALA A 88 4.54 19.24 19.64
N GLY A 89 3.64 20.17 19.30
CA GLY A 89 3.01 21.07 20.27
C GLY A 89 2.24 20.35 21.39
N LEU A 90 1.80 19.11 21.16
CA LEU A 90 1.12 18.29 22.16
C LEU A 90 2.10 17.62 23.15
N THR A 91 3.40 17.66 22.89
CA THR A 91 4.44 17.05 23.73
C THR A 91 5.21 18.08 24.55
N ASP A 92 4.79 19.35 24.55
CA ASP A 92 5.47 20.41 25.27
C ASP A 92 5.49 20.13 26.80
N GLY A 93 6.70 20.16 27.37
CA GLY A 93 6.91 19.82 28.78
C GLY A 93 6.90 18.31 29.11
N ALA A 94 6.82 17.43 28.12
CA ALA A 94 6.90 15.99 28.34
C ALA A 94 8.29 15.58 28.85
N ALA A 95 8.32 14.64 29.81
CA ALA A 95 9.57 14.13 30.39
C ALA A 95 10.31 13.12 29.47
N GLN A 96 9.61 12.54 28.50
CA GLN A 96 10.15 11.60 27.53
C GLN A 96 9.62 11.95 26.13
N ALA A 97 10.45 11.70 25.13
CA ALA A 97 10.09 12.00 23.75
C ALA A 97 9.00 11.07 23.21
N THR A 98 8.13 11.63 22.37
CA THR A 98 7.37 10.88 21.39
C THR A 98 8.23 10.74 20.14
N ILE A 99 8.45 9.51 19.68
CA ILE A 99 9.27 9.19 18.50
C ILE A 99 8.36 8.59 17.44
N ILE A 100 8.46 9.13 16.22
CA ILE A 100 7.77 8.61 15.05
C ILE A 100 8.81 8.27 13.99
N ASP A 101 8.85 7.00 13.61
CA ASP A 101 9.71 6.50 12.54
C ASP A 101 8.84 6.02 11.37
N VAL A 102 9.05 6.61 10.18
CA VAL A 102 8.39 6.21 8.94
C VAL A 102 9.40 5.49 8.05
N THR A 103 9.03 4.29 7.61
CA THR A 103 9.82 3.45 6.73
C THR A 103 8.95 2.86 5.62
N TYR A 104 9.56 2.21 4.64
CA TYR A 104 8.82 1.56 3.57
C TYR A 104 9.38 0.18 3.22
N GLU A 105 8.56 -0.60 2.56
CA GLU A 105 8.91 -1.86 1.90
C GLU A 105 8.33 -1.87 0.48
N VAL A 106 9.09 -2.39 -0.49
CA VAL A 106 8.61 -2.68 -1.84
C VAL A 106 8.01 -4.07 -1.81
N THR A 107 6.70 -4.17 -1.83
CA THR A 107 5.98 -5.45 -1.69
C THR A 107 5.71 -6.13 -3.02
N CYS A 108 5.59 -5.34 -4.11
CA CYS A 108 5.36 -5.86 -5.45
C CYS A 108 6.02 -4.96 -6.51
N GLN A 109 6.58 -5.57 -7.53
CA GLN A 109 7.00 -4.89 -8.76
C GLN A 109 6.77 -5.79 -9.96
N THR A 110 5.75 -5.48 -10.74
CA THR A 110 5.40 -6.13 -12.00
C THR A 110 5.60 -5.18 -13.18
N ALA A 111 5.18 -5.60 -14.39
CA ALA A 111 5.15 -4.73 -15.56
C ALA A 111 4.16 -3.56 -15.42
N ASP A 112 3.06 -3.78 -14.69
CA ASP A 112 1.91 -2.88 -14.64
C ASP A 112 1.81 -2.11 -13.33
N TYR A 113 2.39 -2.64 -12.23
CA TYR A 113 2.23 -2.10 -10.89
C TYR A 113 3.52 -2.10 -10.07
N LEU A 114 3.65 -1.07 -9.24
CA LEU A 114 4.65 -0.97 -8.17
C LEU A 114 3.90 -0.74 -6.85
N SER A 115 4.04 -1.66 -5.91
CA SER A 115 3.39 -1.57 -4.60
C SER A 115 4.40 -1.27 -3.50
N ILE A 116 4.13 -0.22 -2.75
CA ILE A 116 4.93 0.26 -1.61
C ILE A 116 4.07 0.18 -0.36
N LEU A 117 4.56 -0.48 0.67
CA LEU A 117 3.96 -0.49 1.99
C LEU A 117 4.72 0.49 2.88
N ILE A 118 4.06 1.57 3.27
CA ILE A 118 4.59 2.55 4.23
C ILE A 118 4.25 2.07 5.63
N THR A 119 5.22 2.05 6.53
CA THR A 119 5.04 1.73 7.95
C THR A 119 5.40 2.96 8.79
N LYS A 120 4.47 3.39 9.63
CA LYS A 120 4.67 4.47 10.61
C LYS A 120 4.63 3.86 12.02
N HIS A 121 5.77 3.79 12.65
CA HIS A 121 5.89 3.34 14.04
C HIS A 121 5.91 4.55 14.97
N THR A 122 5.02 4.57 15.95
CA THR A 122 4.89 5.65 16.92
C THR A 122 5.16 5.11 18.32
N LYS A 123 6.21 5.63 18.95
CA LYS A 123 6.56 5.33 20.34
C LYS A 123 6.29 6.54 21.21
N ARG A 124 5.37 6.38 22.16
CA ARG A 124 5.06 7.36 23.21
C ARG A 124 5.62 6.86 24.55
N PRO A 125 5.68 7.73 25.58
CA PRO A 125 6.17 7.32 26.92
C PRO A 125 5.44 6.11 27.53
N ASP A 126 4.16 5.94 27.20
CA ASP A 126 3.25 4.95 27.80
C ASP A 126 2.66 3.95 26.81
N SER A 127 2.93 4.10 25.52
CA SER A 127 2.35 3.27 24.48
C SER A 127 3.21 3.21 23.21
N GLU A 128 3.05 2.14 22.46
CA GLU A 128 3.60 1.99 21.12
C GLU A 128 2.45 1.60 20.18
N SER A 129 2.49 2.07 18.93
CA SER A 129 1.53 1.71 17.89
C SER A 129 2.21 1.71 16.52
N THR A 130 1.70 0.85 15.65
CA THR A 130 2.13 0.78 14.26
C THR A 130 0.93 0.99 13.34
N THR A 131 1.09 1.84 12.35
CA THR A 131 0.13 1.96 11.24
C THR A 131 0.84 1.65 9.93
N ILE A 132 0.09 1.14 8.97
CA ILE A 132 0.57 0.92 7.61
C ILE A 132 -0.34 1.62 6.61
N SER A 133 0.22 1.93 5.44
CA SER A 133 -0.52 2.45 4.30
C SER A 133 0.04 1.82 3.02
N GLY A 134 -0.83 1.19 2.24
CA GLY A 134 -0.48 0.60 0.95
C GLY A 134 -0.58 1.65 -0.16
N HIS A 135 0.47 1.80 -0.96
CA HIS A 135 0.50 2.68 -2.13
C HIS A 135 0.77 1.84 -3.37
N VAL A 136 -0.26 1.57 -4.16
CA VAL A 136 -0.14 0.84 -5.43
C VAL A 136 -0.08 1.84 -6.57
N PHE A 137 1.08 1.95 -7.22
CA PHE A 137 1.28 2.82 -8.38
C PHE A 137 1.02 2.05 -9.66
N ALA A 138 0.28 2.64 -10.58
CA ALA A 138 0.21 2.15 -11.95
C ALA A 138 1.52 2.51 -12.68
N LEU A 139 2.09 1.55 -13.43
CA LEU A 139 3.28 1.76 -14.25
C LEU A 139 2.94 1.88 -15.74
N THR A 140 1.70 1.58 -16.11
CA THR A 140 1.20 1.64 -17.49
C THR A 140 -0.16 2.32 -17.56
N GLY A 141 -0.60 2.64 -18.76
CA GLY A 141 -1.91 3.27 -18.98
C GLY A 141 -1.89 4.77 -18.70
N SER A 142 -3.07 5.34 -18.62
CA SER A 142 -3.26 6.78 -18.52
C SER A 142 -3.11 7.32 -17.09
N ARG A 143 -2.96 6.44 -16.09
CA ARG A 143 -2.63 6.79 -14.70
C ARG A 143 -1.22 6.35 -14.30
N ALA A 144 -0.37 6.07 -15.27
CA ALA A 144 1.01 5.70 -14.99
C ALA A 144 1.70 6.78 -14.12
N GLY A 145 2.32 6.34 -13.02
CA GLY A 145 2.93 7.19 -12.00
C GLY A 145 2.00 7.63 -10.87
N GLU A 146 0.69 7.36 -10.94
CA GLU A 146 -0.28 7.70 -9.89
C GLU A 146 -0.56 6.52 -8.96
N ILE A 147 -0.91 6.80 -7.71
CA ILE A 147 -1.50 5.81 -6.79
C ILE A 147 -2.90 5.48 -7.28
N ILE A 148 -3.22 4.19 -7.35
CA ILE A 148 -4.50 3.68 -7.79
C ILE A 148 -5.26 3.01 -6.63
N SER A 149 -6.59 3.09 -6.70
CA SER A 149 -7.49 2.39 -5.80
C SER A 149 -7.85 0.99 -6.30
N LEU A 150 -8.44 0.17 -5.44
CA LEU A 150 -8.90 -1.18 -5.78
C LEU A 150 -9.85 -1.21 -7.00
N PRO A 151 -10.85 -0.34 -7.16
CA PRO A 151 -11.70 -0.33 -8.36
C PRO A 151 -10.93 -0.11 -9.67
N TYR A 152 -9.82 0.62 -9.62
CA TYR A 152 -8.95 0.76 -10.79
C TYR A 152 -8.16 -0.53 -11.06
N LEU A 153 -7.59 -1.16 -10.02
CA LEU A 153 -6.90 -2.44 -10.12
C LEU A 153 -7.80 -3.53 -10.73
N LEU A 154 -9.09 -3.54 -10.35
CA LEU A 154 -10.12 -4.46 -10.85
C LEU A 154 -10.64 -4.10 -12.26
N GLY A 155 -10.17 -3.01 -12.87
CA GLY A 155 -10.61 -2.57 -14.20
C GLY A 155 -12.03 -1.99 -14.23
N ILE A 156 -12.63 -1.69 -13.07
CA ILE A 156 -13.95 -1.05 -12.94
C ILE A 156 -13.87 0.41 -13.37
N LEU A 157 -12.86 1.12 -12.87
CA LEU A 157 -12.57 2.48 -13.27
C LEU A 157 -11.64 2.48 -14.48
N THR A 158 -12.21 2.72 -15.67
CA THR A 158 -11.46 2.90 -16.90
C THR A 158 -11.49 4.37 -17.32
N GLN A 159 -10.41 4.83 -17.97
CA GLN A 159 -10.24 6.25 -18.26
C GLN A 159 -10.84 6.74 -19.57
N ASP A 160 -11.42 5.87 -20.37
CA ASP A 160 -11.98 6.27 -21.67
C ASP A 160 -13.31 7.03 -21.48
N GLY A 161 -13.17 8.28 -21.09
CA GLY A 161 -14.04 9.48 -21.13
C GLY A 161 -15.53 9.42 -21.45
N LYS A 162 -16.14 8.25 -21.59
CA LYS A 162 -17.57 8.02 -21.83
C LYS A 162 -18.12 6.96 -20.90
N VAL A 163 -17.80 7.06 -19.65
CA VAL A 163 -18.25 6.09 -18.68
C VAL A 163 -19.57 6.56 -18.10
N ASP A 164 -20.52 5.63 -18.02
CA ASP A 164 -21.71 5.78 -17.21
C ASP A 164 -21.30 5.77 -15.74
N THR A 165 -21.14 6.95 -15.14
CA THR A 165 -20.69 7.11 -13.73
C THR A 165 -21.57 6.31 -12.79
N TRP A 166 -22.89 6.23 -13.04
CA TRP A 166 -23.80 5.43 -12.23
C TRP A 166 -23.48 3.93 -12.27
N LEU A 167 -23.06 3.42 -13.43
CA LEU A 167 -22.65 2.01 -13.56
C LEU A 167 -21.36 1.75 -12.83
N GLN A 168 -20.39 2.67 -12.92
CA GLN A 168 -19.11 2.57 -12.19
C GLN A 168 -19.35 2.61 -10.67
N ASP A 169 -20.11 3.57 -10.16
CA ASP A 169 -20.44 3.68 -8.74
C ASP A 169 -21.07 2.39 -8.21
N ARG A 170 -21.96 1.79 -9.00
CA ARG A 170 -22.59 0.53 -8.64
C ARG A 170 -21.64 -0.66 -8.66
N GLN A 171 -20.70 -0.72 -9.61
CA GLN A 171 -19.70 -1.78 -9.69
C GLN A 171 -18.66 -1.63 -8.58
N THR A 172 -18.24 -0.40 -8.27
CA THR A 172 -17.37 -0.10 -7.13
C THR A 172 -18.01 -0.56 -5.82
N ALA A 173 -19.26 -0.16 -5.57
CA ALA A 173 -19.98 -0.59 -4.36
C ALA A 173 -20.15 -2.12 -4.29
N LYS A 174 -20.33 -2.79 -5.43
CA LYS A 174 -20.37 -4.27 -5.46
C LYS A 174 -19.01 -4.86 -5.10
N ALA A 175 -17.92 -4.33 -5.64
CA ALA A 175 -16.56 -4.78 -5.33
C ALA A 175 -16.22 -4.58 -3.86
N ASP A 176 -16.52 -3.42 -3.29
CA ASP A 176 -16.31 -3.13 -1.88
C ASP A 176 -17.06 -4.09 -0.96
N ASN A 177 -18.34 -4.35 -1.27
CA ASN A 177 -19.13 -5.29 -0.49
C ASN A 177 -18.58 -6.73 -0.60
N CYS A 178 -18.21 -7.15 -1.80
CA CYS A 178 -17.57 -8.45 -2.01
C CYS A 178 -16.29 -8.61 -1.16
N VAL A 179 -15.42 -7.61 -1.17
CA VAL A 179 -14.20 -7.64 -0.35
C VAL A 179 -14.52 -7.67 1.14
N ARG A 180 -15.48 -6.86 1.61
CA ARG A 180 -15.90 -6.87 3.03
C ARG A 180 -16.44 -8.24 3.44
N GLU A 181 -17.23 -8.89 2.60
CA GLU A 181 -17.74 -10.25 2.86
C GLU A 181 -16.61 -11.28 2.93
N LEU A 182 -15.64 -11.23 2.02
CA LEU A 182 -14.48 -12.12 2.02
C LEU A 182 -13.59 -11.90 3.25
N VAL A 183 -13.32 -10.63 3.60
CA VAL A 183 -12.55 -10.28 4.81
C VAL A 183 -13.30 -10.72 6.07
N TRP A 184 -14.62 -10.54 6.11
CA TRP A 184 -15.44 -11.01 7.24
C TRP A 184 -15.40 -12.53 7.40
N ALA A 185 -15.51 -13.27 6.30
CA ALA A 185 -15.40 -14.74 6.34
C ALA A 185 -14.05 -15.20 6.94
N GLU A 186 -12.97 -14.50 6.61
CA GLU A 186 -11.66 -14.79 7.19
C GLU A 186 -11.59 -14.40 8.67
N ILE A 187 -12.17 -13.27 9.08
CA ILE A 187 -12.30 -12.88 10.50
C ILE A 187 -13.08 -13.95 11.27
N GLU A 188 -14.22 -14.42 10.75
CA GLU A 188 -14.98 -15.50 11.37
C GLU A 188 -14.16 -16.78 11.52
N ARG A 189 -13.33 -17.10 10.53
CA ARG A 189 -12.41 -18.26 10.61
C ARG A 189 -11.39 -18.07 11.74
N MET A 190 -10.79 -16.87 11.83
CA MET A 190 -9.85 -16.51 12.90
C MET A 190 -10.52 -16.51 14.29
N MET A 191 -11.77 -16.03 14.39
CA MET A 191 -12.55 -16.11 15.65
C MET A 191 -12.75 -17.55 16.10
N LYS A 192 -13.06 -18.46 15.17
CA LYS A 192 -13.25 -19.89 15.47
C LYS A 192 -11.96 -20.58 15.90
N SER A 193 -10.79 -20.15 15.40
CA SER A 193 -9.48 -20.67 15.84
C SER A 193 -9.10 -20.17 17.23
N GLY A 194 -9.56 -18.98 17.62
CA GLY A 194 -9.22 -18.36 18.89
C GLY A 194 -7.80 -17.77 18.96
N ASP A 195 -7.09 -17.69 17.82
CA ASP A 195 -5.70 -17.23 17.76
C ASP A 195 -5.60 -15.68 17.84
N VAL A 196 -6.66 -14.99 17.42
CA VAL A 196 -6.73 -13.52 17.39
C VAL A 196 -7.70 -13.04 18.45
N PRO A 197 -7.29 -12.09 19.31
CA PRO A 197 -8.14 -11.54 20.35
C PRO A 197 -9.04 -10.43 19.81
N PHE A 198 -10.08 -10.78 19.07
CA PHE A 198 -11.11 -9.86 18.60
C PHE A 198 -11.88 -9.20 19.75
N TYR A 199 -12.54 -8.08 19.47
CA TYR A 199 -13.47 -7.49 20.42
C TYR A 199 -14.67 -8.41 20.65
N ASP A 200 -15.16 -8.45 21.90
CA ASP A 200 -16.33 -9.22 22.24
C ASP A 200 -17.58 -8.68 21.51
N GLY A 201 -18.24 -9.56 20.77
CA GLY A 201 -19.44 -9.22 20.02
C GLY A 201 -19.19 -8.43 18.74
N LEU A 202 -17.96 -8.43 18.19
CA LEU A 202 -17.65 -7.80 16.89
C LEU A 202 -18.67 -8.23 15.83
N THR A 203 -19.21 -7.24 15.11
CA THR A 203 -20.23 -7.41 14.06
C THR A 203 -19.68 -7.03 12.69
N PHE A 204 -20.38 -7.45 11.64
CA PHE A 204 -20.06 -7.06 10.26
C PHE A 204 -20.18 -5.55 10.05
N GLU A 205 -21.18 -4.90 10.67
CA GLU A 205 -21.40 -3.45 10.60
C GLU A 205 -20.23 -2.66 11.22
N GLU A 206 -19.58 -3.21 12.28
CA GLU A 206 -18.39 -2.59 12.87
C GLU A 206 -17.18 -2.72 11.95
N LEU A 207 -17.05 -3.85 11.24
CA LEU A 207 -16.04 -3.98 10.18
C LEU A 207 -16.31 -2.98 9.05
N GLU A 208 -17.54 -2.87 8.54
CA GLU A 208 -17.89 -1.91 7.48
C GLU A 208 -17.55 -0.47 7.84
N ALA A 209 -17.74 -0.09 9.11
CA ALA A 209 -17.45 1.25 9.59
C ALA A 209 -15.94 1.56 9.71
N ALA A 210 -15.10 0.54 9.76
CA ALA A 210 -13.69 0.65 10.11
C ALA A 210 -12.73 0.21 8.99
N PHE A 211 -13.23 -0.35 7.91
CA PHE A 211 -12.44 -0.91 6.82
C PHE A 211 -12.87 -0.34 5.46
N TYR A 212 -11.90 0.20 4.73
CA TYR A 212 -12.08 0.86 3.44
C TYR A 212 -11.35 0.07 2.33
N PRO A 213 -11.98 -0.94 1.71
CA PRO A 213 -11.35 -1.82 0.72
C PRO A 213 -10.68 -1.09 -0.44
N GLU A 214 -11.17 0.10 -0.79
CA GLU A 214 -10.62 0.91 -1.88
C GLU A 214 -9.17 1.36 -1.63
N GLU A 215 -8.78 1.51 -0.34
CA GLU A 215 -7.51 2.12 0.10
C GLU A 215 -6.70 1.20 1.03
N ASP A 216 -7.38 0.35 1.84
CA ASP A 216 -6.75 -0.47 2.87
C ASP A 216 -6.15 -1.76 2.30
N PHE A 217 -5.31 -1.66 1.27
CA PHE A 217 -4.63 -2.79 0.65
C PHE A 217 -3.25 -2.42 0.10
N TYR A 218 -2.43 -3.44 -0.12
CA TYR A 218 -1.22 -3.41 -0.93
C TYR A 218 -1.15 -4.69 -1.76
N LEU A 219 -0.21 -4.78 -2.73
CA LEU A 219 -0.01 -5.99 -3.51
C LEU A 219 1.16 -6.80 -2.93
N ASP A 220 0.99 -8.11 -2.84
CA ASP A 220 2.07 -9.04 -2.52
C ASP A 220 3.01 -9.29 -3.72
N GLU A 221 4.02 -10.13 -3.54
CA GLU A 221 5.02 -10.46 -4.58
C GLU A 221 4.43 -11.08 -5.86
N ASN A 222 3.21 -11.63 -5.78
CA ASN A 222 2.48 -12.21 -6.91
C ASN A 222 1.59 -11.18 -7.62
N GLY A 223 1.40 -10.00 -7.04
CA GLY A 223 0.47 -8.98 -7.49
C GLY A 223 -0.95 -9.17 -6.97
N ASP A 224 -1.13 -10.03 -5.97
CA ASP A 224 -2.41 -10.26 -5.31
C ASP A 224 -2.65 -9.23 -4.19
N PRO A 225 -3.88 -8.71 -4.03
CA PRO A 225 -4.21 -7.80 -2.95
C PRO A 225 -4.08 -8.45 -1.56
N VAL A 226 -3.42 -7.74 -0.66
CA VAL A 226 -3.41 -8.04 0.77
C VAL A 226 -4.13 -6.89 1.47
N PHE A 227 -5.34 -7.16 1.95
CA PHE A 227 -6.11 -6.19 2.73
C PHE A 227 -5.60 -6.16 4.16
N TYR A 228 -5.69 -4.98 4.80
CA TYR A 228 -5.24 -4.87 6.18
C TYR A 228 -6.25 -4.13 7.06
N LEU A 229 -6.29 -4.54 8.31
CA LEU A 229 -7.04 -3.89 9.37
C LEU A 229 -6.03 -3.39 10.41
N LEU A 230 -6.04 -2.10 10.67
CA LEU A 230 -5.09 -1.47 11.57
C LEU A 230 -5.26 -1.97 13.01
N GLU A 231 -4.23 -1.76 13.83
CA GLU A 231 -4.28 -2.06 15.26
C GLU A 231 -5.50 -1.38 15.91
N ASN A 232 -6.12 -2.09 16.85
CA ASN A 232 -7.24 -1.55 17.65
C ASN A 232 -8.50 -1.20 16.84
N THR A 233 -8.64 -1.75 15.61
CA THR A 233 -9.81 -1.53 14.76
C THR A 233 -10.92 -2.54 15.06
N VAL A 234 -10.64 -3.83 14.89
CA VAL A 234 -11.59 -4.93 15.10
C VAL A 234 -11.14 -5.91 16.20
N ALA A 235 -9.88 -5.80 16.61
CA ALA A 235 -9.25 -6.65 17.61
C ALA A 235 -8.48 -5.82 18.64
N LEU A 236 -8.16 -6.43 19.78
CA LEU A 236 -7.37 -5.78 20.82
C LEU A 236 -5.97 -5.41 20.29
N PRO A 237 -5.32 -4.35 20.80
CA PRO A 237 -4.02 -3.87 20.32
C PRO A 237 -2.94 -4.96 20.23
N LYS A 238 -2.96 -5.94 21.14
CA LYS A 238 -2.00 -7.06 21.13
C LYS A 238 -2.10 -7.98 19.91
N ALA A 239 -3.19 -7.88 19.13
CA ALA A 239 -3.32 -8.61 17.87
C ALA A 239 -2.41 -8.03 16.78
N GLY A 240 -2.03 -6.75 16.92
CA GLY A 240 -1.33 -6.03 15.87
C GLY A 240 -2.21 -5.74 14.67
N ILE A 241 -1.58 -5.54 13.53
CA ILE A 241 -2.25 -5.36 12.24
C ILE A 241 -2.67 -6.73 11.70
N LEU A 242 -3.92 -6.86 11.30
CA LEU A 242 -4.42 -8.09 10.67
C LEU A 242 -4.27 -7.99 9.16
N LEU A 243 -3.69 -9.01 8.54
CA LEU A 243 -3.49 -9.11 7.10
C LEU A 243 -4.39 -10.20 6.53
N VAL A 244 -5.13 -9.87 5.48
CA VAL A 244 -6.06 -10.77 4.79
C VAL A 244 -5.70 -10.82 3.31
N PRO A 245 -4.85 -11.77 2.88
CA PRO A 245 -4.54 -11.94 1.47
C PRO A 245 -5.73 -12.56 0.74
N ILE A 246 -6.12 -11.95 -0.38
CA ILE A 246 -7.19 -12.44 -1.26
C ILE A 246 -6.65 -12.38 -2.68
N SER A 247 -6.61 -13.52 -3.38
CA SER A 247 -6.09 -13.51 -4.75
C SER A 247 -6.94 -12.67 -5.68
N LEU A 248 -6.30 -12.02 -6.63
CA LEU A 248 -7.00 -11.23 -7.66
C LEU A 248 -7.97 -12.10 -8.47
N GLU A 249 -7.62 -13.38 -8.72
CA GLU A 249 -8.51 -14.36 -9.36
C GLU A 249 -9.80 -14.55 -8.56
N THR A 250 -9.70 -14.74 -7.24
CA THR A 250 -10.88 -14.88 -6.36
C THR A 250 -11.77 -13.63 -6.42
N LEU A 251 -11.19 -12.44 -6.39
CA LEU A 251 -11.96 -11.19 -6.48
C LEU A 251 -12.69 -11.06 -7.80
N LEU A 252 -12.04 -11.42 -8.91
CA LEU A 252 -12.63 -11.33 -10.24
C LEU A 252 -13.73 -12.37 -10.47
N ASP A 253 -13.63 -13.54 -9.87
CA ASP A 253 -14.64 -14.61 -9.97
C ASP A 253 -15.93 -14.28 -9.19
N GLU A 254 -15.84 -13.49 -8.10
CA GLU A 254 -17.00 -13.09 -7.27
C GLU A 254 -17.69 -11.81 -7.78
N LEU A 255 -17.07 -11.06 -8.69
CA LEU A 255 -17.60 -9.82 -9.28
C LEU A 255 -18.43 -10.05 -10.53
#